data_5d8dab536099179204a36009404db464
#
_entry.id   5d8dab536099179204a36009404db464
#
_cell.length_a   1.000
_cell.length_b   1.000
_cell.length_c   1.000
_cell.angle_alpha   90.00
_cell.angle_beta   90.00
_cell.angle_gamma   90.00
#
_symmetry.space_group_name_H-M   'P 1'
#
loop_
_entity.id
_entity.type
_entity.pdbx_description
1 polymer ?
#
loop_
_entity_poly.entity_id
_entity_poly.type
_entity_poly.pdbx_seq_one_letter_code
_entity_poly.pdbx_strand_id
1 'polypeptide(L)'
;MKVTLSFEKTSSSDVSIMVDALRASTTMTIALDNFNKIIPCFTPEEALELKNKTGGVMAGERKGAKIEGFDVGNSPTAIRDIQSDSDTLILTTSNGTRILEDMNSKVLIGCLNNAKAVAEVSLKLAKTHIDVVMAGVRGEFAIEDYLTAGEIIYQISEICKDCEISEYAQSAVLESRDYETVKKAFHESKSGKRLTKLGYLNDVKLSLKKNSSKNVALYENNVITRVKI
;
A
#
# COMPACT_ATOMS: atom_id res chain seq x y z
N MET A 1 5.05 -14.84 -18.27
CA MET A 1 4.49 -13.72 -17.47
C MET A 1 5.58 -12.66 -17.32
N LYS A 2 5.31 -11.41 -17.72
CA LYS A 2 6.24 -10.29 -17.52
C LYS A 2 6.03 -9.68 -16.14
N VAL A 3 7.11 -9.31 -15.44
CA VAL A 3 7.07 -8.62 -14.14
C VAL A 3 7.97 -7.39 -14.20
N THR A 4 7.42 -6.23 -13.95
CA THR A 4 8.14 -4.94 -14.00
C THR A 4 8.03 -4.17 -12.69
N LEU A 5 8.90 -3.18 -12.54
CA LEU A 5 8.87 -2.20 -11.47
C LEU A 5 8.75 -0.81 -12.10
N SER A 6 7.80 -0.04 -11.64
CA SER A 6 7.53 1.32 -12.14
C SER A 6 7.48 2.33 -11.00
N PHE A 7 7.64 3.60 -11.35
CA PHE A 7 7.54 4.72 -10.43
C PHE A 7 6.36 5.62 -10.81
N GLU A 8 5.44 5.84 -9.88
CA GLU A 8 4.22 6.65 -9.99
C GLU A 8 3.20 6.21 -11.06
N LYS A 9 3.64 5.72 -12.21
CA LYS A 9 2.74 5.32 -13.31
C LYS A 9 2.97 3.87 -13.68
N THR A 10 1.88 3.13 -13.81
CA THR A 10 1.95 1.74 -14.25
C THR A 10 2.33 1.62 -15.74
N SER A 11 3.11 0.58 -16.04
CA SER A 11 3.38 0.13 -17.41
C SER A 11 2.47 -1.03 -17.86
N SER A 12 1.59 -1.51 -16.96
CA SER A 12 0.70 -2.64 -17.24
C SER A 12 -0.75 -2.19 -17.42
N SER A 13 -1.43 -2.80 -18.39
CA SER A 13 -2.90 -2.75 -18.55
C SER A 13 -3.60 -3.96 -17.95
N ASP A 14 -2.86 -4.92 -17.38
CA ASP A 14 -3.37 -6.19 -16.86
C ASP A 14 -3.50 -6.12 -15.33
N VAL A 15 -2.41 -6.28 -14.58
CA VAL A 15 -2.40 -6.18 -13.13
C VAL A 15 -1.31 -5.22 -12.66
N SER A 16 -1.65 -4.32 -11.76
CA SER A 16 -0.70 -3.45 -11.06
C SER A 16 -0.76 -3.70 -9.55
N ILE A 17 0.38 -3.62 -8.89
CA ILE A 17 0.47 -3.68 -7.43
C ILE A 17 0.99 -2.34 -6.93
N MET A 18 0.13 -1.53 -6.33
CA MET A 18 0.50 -0.23 -5.75
C MET A 18 1.20 -0.41 -4.41
N VAL A 19 2.34 0.27 -4.24
CA VAL A 19 3.17 0.24 -3.04
C VAL A 19 3.40 1.66 -2.51
N ASP A 20 2.87 1.95 -1.32
CA ASP A 20 3.14 3.11 -0.47
C ASP A 20 3.37 2.56 0.95
N ALA A 21 4.60 2.12 1.23
CA ALA A 21 4.92 1.34 2.42
C ALA A 21 4.77 2.13 3.72
N LEU A 22 5.07 3.43 3.67
CA LEU A 22 4.94 4.34 4.80
C LEU A 22 4.09 5.58 4.42
N ARG A 23 2.70 5.38 4.41
CA ARG A 23 1.97 4.30 5.13
C ARG A 23 0.77 3.73 4.38
N ALA A 24 0.32 4.31 3.26
CA ALA A 24 -1.02 4.05 2.73
C ALA A 24 -1.29 2.57 2.45
N SER A 25 -0.37 1.85 1.80
CA SER A 25 -0.54 0.42 1.50
C SER A 25 -0.67 -0.44 2.76
N THR A 26 0.17 -0.18 3.77
CA THR A 26 0.10 -0.87 5.06
C THR A 26 -1.23 -0.58 5.75
N THR A 27 -1.64 0.69 5.79
CA THR A 27 -2.90 1.12 6.40
C THR A 27 -4.10 0.45 5.74
N MET A 28 -4.19 0.46 4.40
CA MET A 28 -5.26 -0.19 3.64
C MET A 28 -5.31 -1.71 3.89
N THR A 29 -4.15 -2.36 3.93
CA THR A 29 -4.06 -3.82 4.18
C THR A 29 -4.57 -4.18 5.58
N ILE A 30 -4.14 -3.43 6.60
CA ILE A 30 -4.57 -3.67 7.99
C ILE A 30 -6.03 -3.27 8.22
N ALA A 31 -6.50 -2.20 7.56
CA ALA A 31 -7.88 -1.74 7.70
C ALA A 31 -8.91 -2.81 7.29
N LEU A 32 -8.56 -3.70 6.38
CA LEU A 32 -9.45 -4.79 5.96
C LEU A 32 -9.68 -5.86 7.07
N ASP A 33 -9.00 -5.80 8.21
CA ASP A 33 -9.35 -6.62 9.37
C ASP A 33 -10.63 -6.12 10.05
N ASN A 34 -10.88 -4.80 10.03
CA ASN A 34 -12.00 -4.15 10.72
C ASN A 34 -13.07 -3.60 9.78
N PHE A 35 -12.75 -3.36 8.50
CA PHE A 35 -13.64 -2.74 7.53
C PHE A 35 -13.85 -3.64 6.31
N ASN A 36 -15.08 -3.69 5.80
CA ASN A 36 -15.41 -4.44 4.58
C ASN A 36 -14.99 -3.68 3.32
N LYS A 37 -14.98 -2.34 3.37
CA LYS A 37 -14.60 -1.48 2.27
C LYS A 37 -13.85 -0.23 2.72
N ILE A 38 -12.98 0.26 1.85
CA ILE A 38 -12.27 1.51 2.00
C ILE A 38 -12.62 2.39 0.79
N ILE A 39 -13.05 3.61 1.04
CA ILE A 39 -13.34 4.60 -0.01
C ILE A 39 -12.19 5.61 0.00
N PRO A 40 -11.28 5.55 -1.00
CA PRO A 40 -10.25 6.57 -1.14
C PRO A 40 -10.86 7.89 -1.59
N CYS A 41 -10.36 9.00 -1.06
CA CYS A 41 -10.76 10.34 -1.46
C CYS A 41 -9.56 11.30 -1.42
N PHE A 42 -9.71 12.47 -2.04
CA PHE A 42 -8.56 13.38 -2.28
C PHE A 42 -8.55 14.56 -1.32
N THR A 43 -9.71 15.02 -0.88
CA THR A 43 -9.82 16.19 -0.03
C THR A 43 -10.53 15.89 1.28
N PRO A 44 -10.28 16.68 2.34
CA PRO A 44 -11.03 16.57 3.59
C PRO A 44 -12.54 16.84 3.42
N GLU A 45 -12.90 17.72 2.48
CA GLU A 45 -14.28 18.09 2.17
C GLU A 45 -15.03 16.89 1.57
N GLU A 46 -14.40 16.20 0.60
CA GLU A 46 -14.92 14.97 0.02
C GLU A 46 -15.07 13.87 1.07
N ALA A 47 -14.11 13.74 2.00
CA ALA A 47 -14.21 12.79 3.09
C ALA A 47 -15.43 13.06 3.99
N LEU A 48 -15.72 14.33 4.28
CA LEU A 48 -16.88 14.72 5.07
C LEU A 48 -18.20 14.43 4.36
N GLU A 49 -18.28 14.69 3.05
CA GLU A 49 -19.44 14.34 2.24
C GLU A 49 -19.69 12.83 2.23
N LEU A 50 -18.63 12.03 2.06
CA LEU A 50 -18.71 10.57 2.09
C LEU A 50 -19.14 10.08 3.48
N LYS A 51 -18.64 10.67 4.57
CA LYS A 51 -19.07 10.35 5.93
C LYS A 51 -20.58 10.59 6.11
N ASN A 52 -21.08 11.73 5.65
CA ASN A 52 -22.51 12.07 5.74
C ASN A 52 -23.39 11.08 4.95
N LYS A 53 -22.87 10.54 3.84
CA LYS A 53 -23.59 9.58 2.99
C LYS A 53 -23.51 8.13 3.50
N THR A 54 -22.41 7.74 4.13
CA THR A 54 -22.12 6.32 4.44
C THR A 54 -22.06 5.99 5.92
N GLY A 55 -21.93 7.01 6.79
CA GLY A 55 -21.63 6.79 8.21
C GLY A 55 -20.21 6.24 8.45
N GLY A 56 -19.32 6.32 7.46
CA GLY A 56 -17.98 5.75 7.51
C GLY A 56 -17.04 6.47 8.48
N VAL A 57 -16.00 5.76 8.93
CA VAL A 57 -14.91 6.30 9.72
C VAL A 57 -13.98 7.11 8.82
N MET A 58 -13.71 8.37 9.17
CA MET A 58 -12.75 9.19 8.44
C MET A 58 -11.33 8.97 8.94
N ALA A 59 -10.47 8.51 8.04
CA ALA A 59 -9.04 8.37 8.25
C ALA A 59 -8.25 9.26 7.27
N GLY A 60 -7.16 9.86 7.71
CA GLY A 60 -6.36 10.62 6.77
C GLY A 60 -5.19 11.37 7.39
N GLU A 61 -4.30 11.81 6.49
CA GLU A 61 -3.12 12.57 6.87
C GLU A 61 -2.84 13.73 5.89
N ARG A 62 -2.17 14.76 6.41
CA ARG A 62 -1.43 15.74 5.61
C ARG A 62 -0.05 15.91 6.23
N LYS A 63 1.00 15.75 5.40
CA LYS A 63 2.40 15.78 5.84
C LYS A 63 2.71 14.75 6.96
N GLY A 64 2.03 13.61 6.96
CA GLY A 64 2.19 12.54 7.95
C GLY A 64 1.38 12.68 9.23
N ALA A 65 0.80 13.85 9.52
CA ALA A 65 -0.01 14.10 10.71
C ALA A 65 -1.51 13.89 10.45
N LYS A 66 -2.26 13.46 11.46
CA LYS A 66 -3.72 13.31 11.38
C LYS A 66 -4.36 14.65 11.00
N ILE A 67 -5.35 14.61 10.11
CA ILE A 67 -6.17 15.79 9.75
C ILE A 67 -7.08 16.13 10.92
N GLU A 68 -7.17 17.41 11.24
CA GLU A 68 -8.09 17.91 12.27
C GLU A 68 -9.55 17.57 11.91
N GLY A 69 -10.35 17.16 12.90
CA GLY A 69 -11.72 16.74 12.70
C GLY A 69 -11.90 15.31 12.17
N PHE A 70 -10.83 14.60 11.80
CA PHE A 70 -10.92 13.20 11.40
C PHE A 70 -10.93 12.27 12.63
N ASP A 71 -11.56 11.10 12.48
CA ASP A 71 -11.66 10.11 13.55
C ASP A 71 -10.25 9.54 13.86
N VAL A 72 -9.49 9.20 12.82
CA VAL A 72 -8.14 8.62 12.95
C VAL A 72 -7.19 9.16 11.87
N GLY A 73 -5.87 9.05 12.08
CA GLY A 73 -4.86 9.34 11.08
C GLY A 73 -4.70 8.20 10.06
N ASN A 74 -3.87 8.41 9.03
CA ASN A 74 -3.37 7.32 8.19
C ASN A 74 -2.30 6.52 8.98
N SER A 75 -2.76 5.81 10.02
CA SER A 75 -1.91 5.07 10.97
C SER A 75 -2.40 3.62 11.05
N PRO A 76 -1.63 2.64 10.52
CA PRO A 76 -2.02 1.24 10.57
C PRO A 76 -2.19 0.71 11.99
N THR A 77 -1.41 1.22 12.96
CA THR A 77 -1.58 0.83 14.37
C THR A 77 -2.88 1.36 14.94
N ALA A 78 -3.22 2.62 14.72
CA ALA A 78 -4.46 3.22 15.21
C ALA A 78 -5.69 2.59 14.54
N ILE A 79 -5.63 2.30 13.23
CA ILE A 79 -6.72 1.65 12.50
C ILE A 79 -6.93 0.20 12.94
N ARG A 80 -5.86 -0.52 13.25
CA ARG A 80 -5.96 -1.88 13.81
C ARG A 80 -6.74 -1.88 15.13
N ASP A 81 -6.49 -0.89 15.98
CA ASP A 81 -6.99 -0.83 17.34
C ASP A 81 -8.31 -0.03 17.48
N ILE A 82 -8.84 0.49 16.35
CA ILE A 82 -10.08 1.28 16.34
C ILE A 82 -11.31 0.41 16.64
N GLN A 83 -12.20 0.94 17.47
CA GLN A 83 -13.52 0.37 17.71
C GLN A 83 -14.56 1.19 16.92
N SER A 84 -15.29 0.56 16.02
CA SER A 84 -16.32 1.22 15.19
C SER A 84 -17.41 0.25 14.79
N ASP A 85 -18.66 0.72 14.79
CA ASP A 85 -19.80 -0.03 14.25
C ASP A 85 -19.91 0.10 12.72
N SER A 86 -19.14 1.00 12.11
CA SER A 86 -19.13 1.17 10.65
C SER A 86 -18.23 0.14 9.98
N ASP A 87 -18.70 -0.45 8.89
CA ASP A 87 -17.93 -1.35 8.02
C ASP A 87 -17.14 -0.63 6.94
N THR A 88 -17.19 0.71 6.92
CA THR A 88 -16.64 1.56 5.87
C THR A 88 -15.58 2.49 6.44
N LEU A 89 -14.37 2.46 5.85
CA LEU A 89 -13.31 3.44 6.07
C LEU A 89 -13.25 4.43 4.90
N ILE A 90 -13.22 5.72 5.19
CA ILE A 90 -12.99 6.80 4.20
C ILE A 90 -11.57 7.26 4.41
N LEU A 91 -10.71 7.10 3.40
CA LEU A 91 -9.27 7.32 3.54
C LEU A 91 -8.76 8.39 2.57
N THR A 92 -8.16 9.46 3.11
CA THR A 92 -7.44 10.46 2.29
C THR A 92 -5.97 10.53 2.68
N THR A 93 -5.09 10.43 1.68
CA THR A 93 -3.63 10.48 1.86
C THR A 93 -2.99 11.43 0.86
N SER A 94 -1.75 11.84 1.15
CA SER A 94 -1.03 12.78 0.28
C SER A 94 -0.49 12.14 -1.00
N ASN A 95 -0.25 10.81 -1.01
CA ASN A 95 0.41 10.10 -2.12
C ASN A 95 -0.40 8.90 -2.62
N GLY A 96 -0.71 7.93 -1.78
CA GLY A 96 -1.25 6.64 -2.20
C GLY A 96 -2.60 6.71 -2.91
N THR A 97 -3.51 7.61 -2.48
CA THR A 97 -4.83 7.77 -3.15
C THR A 97 -4.70 8.38 -4.55
N ARG A 98 -3.75 9.30 -4.75
CA ARG A 98 -3.52 9.96 -6.05
C ARG A 98 -3.12 8.98 -7.16
N ILE A 99 -2.30 7.99 -6.83
CA ILE A 99 -1.78 7.04 -7.82
C ILE A 99 -2.87 6.08 -8.31
N LEU A 100 -3.86 5.77 -7.48
CA LEU A 100 -4.94 4.86 -7.84
C LEU A 100 -5.78 5.35 -9.02
N GLU A 101 -5.95 6.68 -9.18
CA GLU A 101 -6.78 7.25 -10.27
C GLU A 101 -6.22 7.02 -11.67
N ASP A 102 -4.91 7.04 -11.82
CA ASP A 102 -4.23 6.96 -13.12
C ASP A 102 -3.99 5.51 -13.60
N MET A 103 -4.44 4.50 -12.83
CA MET A 103 -4.20 3.10 -13.15
C MET A 103 -5.38 2.48 -13.91
N ASN A 104 -5.17 2.20 -15.21
CA ASN A 104 -6.14 1.53 -16.09
C ASN A 104 -6.04 -0.01 -16.07
N SER A 105 -5.50 -0.58 -15.00
CA SER A 105 -5.33 -2.03 -14.78
C SER A 105 -6.16 -2.49 -13.57
N LYS A 106 -6.18 -3.79 -13.28
CA LYS A 106 -6.62 -4.27 -11.97
C LYS A 106 -5.57 -3.88 -10.92
N VAL A 107 -5.94 -3.08 -9.93
CA VAL A 107 -4.99 -2.56 -8.96
C VAL A 107 -5.11 -3.30 -7.64
N LEU A 108 -4.05 -4.00 -7.26
CA LEU A 108 -3.87 -4.59 -5.94
C LEU A 108 -3.02 -3.65 -5.05
N ILE A 109 -3.21 -3.76 -3.74
CA ILE A 109 -2.42 -2.99 -2.77
C ILE A 109 -1.41 -3.92 -2.11
N GLY A 110 -0.12 -3.57 -2.24
CA GLY A 110 1.00 -4.34 -1.73
C GLY A 110 1.81 -3.61 -0.66
N CYS A 111 2.21 -4.35 0.37
CA CYS A 111 3.13 -3.91 1.42
C CYS A 111 3.92 -5.12 1.96
N LEU A 112 4.91 -4.91 2.84
CA LEU A 112 5.65 -6.03 3.44
C LEU A 112 4.73 -6.98 4.20
N ASN A 113 3.67 -6.46 4.83
CA ASN A 113 2.75 -7.25 5.64
C ASN A 113 2.00 -8.33 4.83
N ASN A 114 1.72 -8.08 3.54
CA ASN A 114 0.99 -9.01 2.68
C ASN A 114 1.78 -9.44 1.43
N ALA A 115 3.10 -9.28 1.42
CA ALA A 115 3.92 -9.46 0.22
C ALA A 115 3.69 -10.83 -0.46
N LYS A 116 3.65 -11.92 0.31
CA LYS A 116 3.35 -13.27 -0.21
C LYS A 116 1.91 -13.38 -0.72
N ALA A 117 0.94 -12.89 0.04
CA ALA A 117 -0.46 -12.99 -0.34
C ALA A 117 -0.78 -12.19 -1.61
N VAL A 118 -0.24 -10.97 -1.74
CA VAL A 118 -0.46 -10.15 -2.94
C VAL A 118 0.25 -10.74 -4.16
N ALA A 119 1.41 -11.38 -3.99
CA ALA A 119 2.10 -12.12 -5.06
C ALA A 119 1.24 -13.29 -5.56
N GLU A 120 0.70 -14.12 -4.66
CA GLU A 120 -0.18 -15.24 -5.01
C GLU A 120 -1.43 -14.78 -5.76
N VAL A 121 -2.07 -13.70 -5.29
CA VAL A 121 -3.28 -13.13 -5.93
C VAL A 121 -2.96 -12.51 -7.28
N SER A 122 -1.87 -11.74 -7.38
CA SER A 122 -1.48 -11.10 -8.64
C SER A 122 -1.25 -12.12 -9.75
N LEU A 123 -0.59 -13.24 -9.45
CA LEU A 123 -0.36 -14.34 -10.39
C LEU A 123 -1.64 -15.05 -10.83
N LYS A 124 -2.66 -15.13 -9.95
CA LYS A 124 -3.98 -15.69 -10.31
C LYS A 124 -4.79 -14.76 -11.21
N LEU A 125 -4.65 -13.45 -11.04
CA LEU A 125 -5.42 -12.44 -11.76
C LEU A 125 -4.78 -12.02 -13.09
N ALA A 126 -3.45 -11.99 -13.16
CA ALA A 126 -2.70 -11.55 -14.31
C ALA A 126 -2.72 -12.61 -15.43
N LYS A 127 -2.82 -12.12 -16.66
CA LYS A 127 -2.72 -12.95 -17.87
C LYS A 127 -1.34 -12.88 -18.50
N THR A 128 -0.74 -11.72 -18.53
CA THR A 128 0.49 -11.45 -19.27
C THR A 128 1.50 -10.60 -18.52
N HIS A 129 1.06 -9.64 -17.69
CA HIS A 129 1.92 -8.62 -17.13
C HIS A 129 1.50 -8.16 -15.74
N ILE A 130 2.41 -8.26 -14.77
CA ILE A 130 2.30 -7.67 -13.44
C ILE A 130 3.29 -6.52 -13.34
N ASP A 131 2.82 -5.33 -12.98
CA ASP A 131 3.66 -4.18 -12.71
C ASP A 131 3.58 -3.77 -11.24
N VAL A 132 4.70 -3.76 -10.53
CA VAL A 132 4.76 -3.24 -9.16
C VAL A 132 5.07 -1.75 -9.22
N VAL A 133 4.19 -0.92 -8.68
CA VAL A 133 4.24 0.54 -8.84
C VAL A 133 4.51 1.21 -7.50
N MET A 134 5.67 1.84 -7.39
CA MET A 134 6.04 2.62 -6.23
C MET A 134 5.36 3.99 -6.25
N ALA A 135 4.74 4.36 -5.13
CA ALA A 135 4.07 5.65 -4.98
C ALA A 135 5.05 6.82 -4.87
N GLY A 136 6.15 6.60 -4.18
CA GLY A 136 7.06 7.67 -3.82
C GLY A 136 6.44 8.72 -2.90
N VAL A 137 7.14 9.82 -2.73
CA VAL A 137 6.70 10.96 -1.92
C VAL A 137 6.74 12.24 -2.74
N ARG A 138 5.59 12.72 -3.22
CA ARG A 138 5.48 13.98 -4.01
C ARG A 138 6.41 14.02 -5.22
N GLY A 139 6.46 12.94 -6.00
CA GLY A 139 7.32 12.83 -7.17
C GLY A 139 8.78 12.48 -6.85
N GLU A 140 9.13 12.27 -5.59
CA GLU A 140 10.46 11.83 -5.19
C GLU A 140 10.48 10.33 -4.88
N PHE A 141 11.57 9.68 -5.21
CA PHE A 141 11.84 8.28 -4.89
C PHE A 141 11.79 8.03 -3.38
N ALA A 142 11.14 6.92 -2.98
CA ALA A 142 11.06 6.44 -1.61
C ALA A 142 11.72 5.07 -1.51
N ILE A 143 12.79 4.98 -0.73
CA ILE A 143 13.57 3.73 -0.58
C ILE A 143 12.74 2.62 0.07
N GLU A 144 11.86 2.96 1.00
CA GLU A 144 10.95 2.01 1.65
C GLU A 144 9.98 1.37 0.67
N ASP A 145 9.49 2.11 -0.34
CA ASP A 145 8.61 1.58 -1.38
C ASP A 145 9.39 0.65 -2.32
N TYR A 146 10.61 1.04 -2.69
CA TYR A 146 11.49 0.25 -3.55
C TYR A 146 11.83 -1.11 -2.93
N LEU A 147 12.22 -1.14 -1.67
CA LEU A 147 12.55 -2.38 -0.96
C LEU A 147 11.31 -3.25 -0.71
N THR A 148 10.16 -2.63 -0.48
CA THR A 148 8.88 -3.34 -0.37
C THR A 148 8.47 -3.95 -1.71
N ALA A 149 8.61 -3.21 -2.80
CA ALA A 149 8.38 -3.72 -4.16
C ALA A 149 9.32 -4.89 -4.48
N GLY A 150 10.60 -4.78 -4.11
CA GLY A 150 11.58 -5.86 -4.26
C GLY A 150 11.16 -7.14 -3.54
N GLU A 151 10.67 -7.05 -2.30
CA GLU A 151 10.16 -8.21 -1.56
C GLU A 151 8.94 -8.84 -2.26
N ILE A 152 7.99 -8.02 -2.76
CA ILE A 152 6.82 -8.53 -3.48
C ILE A 152 7.23 -9.23 -4.77
N ILE A 153 8.13 -8.64 -5.55
CA ILE A 153 8.65 -9.24 -6.79
C ILE A 153 9.40 -10.53 -6.50
N TYR A 154 10.18 -10.58 -5.40
CA TYR A 154 10.81 -11.80 -4.96
C TYR A 154 9.78 -12.90 -4.66
N GLN A 155 8.69 -12.60 -3.94
CA GLN A 155 7.64 -13.57 -3.68
C GLN A 155 6.96 -14.06 -4.98
N ILE A 156 6.79 -13.19 -5.99
CA ILE A 156 6.31 -13.57 -7.32
C ILE A 156 7.29 -14.54 -7.97
N SER A 157 8.60 -14.27 -7.94
CA SER A 157 9.64 -15.11 -8.56
C SER A 157 9.78 -16.48 -7.91
N GLU A 158 9.47 -16.59 -6.62
CA GLU A 158 9.47 -17.88 -5.92
C GLU A 158 8.34 -18.80 -6.39
N ILE A 159 7.20 -18.22 -6.81
CA ILE A 159 6.04 -18.96 -7.28
C ILE A 159 6.12 -19.20 -8.80
N CYS A 160 6.48 -18.17 -9.57
CA CYS A 160 6.54 -18.20 -11.04
C CYS A 160 8.00 -18.22 -11.50
N LYS A 161 8.58 -19.41 -11.65
CA LYS A 161 10.01 -19.56 -12.01
C LYS A 161 10.33 -19.14 -13.45
N ASP A 162 9.34 -19.16 -14.33
CA ASP A 162 9.48 -18.79 -15.76
C ASP A 162 9.02 -17.35 -16.03
N CYS A 163 8.82 -16.54 -14.99
CA CYS A 163 8.49 -15.13 -15.15
C CYS A 163 9.69 -14.34 -15.64
N GLU A 164 9.47 -13.50 -16.66
CA GLU A 164 10.46 -12.53 -17.15
C GLU A 164 10.45 -11.29 -16.25
N ILE A 165 11.47 -11.15 -15.42
CA ILE A 165 11.62 -10.02 -14.49
C ILE A 165 12.55 -8.99 -15.12
N SER A 166 12.09 -7.73 -15.25
CA SER A 166 12.91 -6.65 -15.81
C SER A 166 14.14 -6.35 -14.92
N GLU A 167 15.22 -5.83 -15.51
CA GLU A 167 16.47 -5.52 -14.78
C GLU A 167 16.24 -4.57 -13.60
N TYR A 168 15.37 -3.57 -13.76
CA TYR A 168 15.03 -2.66 -12.68
C TYR A 168 14.29 -3.39 -11.54
N ALA A 169 13.37 -4.30 -11.86
CA ALA A 169 12.72 -5.14 -10.87
C ALA A 169 13.71 -6.12 -10.18
N GLN A 170 14.65 -6.70 -10.94
CA GLN A 170 15.70 -7.55 -10.38
C GLN A 170 16.58 -6.79 -9.38
N SER A 171 16.95 -5.54 -9.68
CA SER A 171 17.76 -4.72 -8.76
C SER A 171 17.04 -4.51 -7.42
N ALA A 172 15.72 -4.28 -7.43
CA ALA A 172 14.94 -4.15 -6.20
C ALA A 172 14.89 -5.48 -5.40
N VAL A 173 14.79 -6.62 -6.10
CA VAL A 173 14.86 -7.94 -5.47
C VAL A 173 16.19 -8.12 -4.74
N LEU A 174 17.31 -7.83 -5.39
CA LEU A 174 18.65 -8.00 -4.80
C LEU A 174 18.78 -7.18 -3.51
N GLU A 175 18.37 -5.91 -3.53
CA GLU A 175 18.48 -5.00 -2.38
C GLU A 175 17.52 -5.35 -1.23
N SER A 176 16.38 -5.98 -1.51
CA SER A 176 15.37 -6.34 -0.49
C SER A 176 15.68 -7.61 0.29
N ARG A 177 16.73 -8.37 -0.10
CA ARG A 177 17.04 -9.69 0.50
C ARG A 177 17.58 -9.60 1.92
N ASP A 178 18.37 -8.59 2.25
CA ASP A 178 18.86 -8.39 3.61
C ASP A 178 17.85 -7.59 4.45
N TYR A 179 17.23 -8.30 5.41
CA TYR A 179 16.20 -7.68 6.26
C TYR A 179 16.74 -6.56 7.16
N GLU A 180 17.98 -6.61 7.60
CA GLU A 180 18.56 -5.54 8.42
C GLU A 180 18.76 -4.27 7.58
N THR A 181 19.13 -4.40 6.31
CA THR A 181 19.17 -3.28 5.36
C THR A 181 17.77 -2.69 5.16
N VAL A 182 16.76 -3.52 4.93
CA VAL A 182 15.35 -3.08 4.80
C VAL A 182 14.92 -2.31 6.06
N LYS A 183 15.15 -2.89 7.23
CA LYS A 183 14.80 -2.27 8.51
C LYS A 183 15.49 -0.91 8.72
N LYS A 184 16.79 -0.83 8.43
CA LYS A 184 17.55 0.41 8.49
C LYS A 184 16.98 1.45 7.53
N ALA A 185 16.70 1.07 6.28
CA ALA A 185 16.14 1.97 5.29
C ALA A 185 14.78 2.54 5.71
N PHE A 186 13.87 1.71 6.26
CA PHE A 186 12.58 2.18 6.77
C PHE A 186 12.73 3.23 7.88
N HIS A 187 13.67 3.04 8.80
CA HIS A 187 13.90 4.00 9.88
C HIS A 187 14.62 5.28 9.43
N GLU A 188 15.54 5.16 8.48
CA GLU A 188 16.39 6.26 8.04
C GLU A 188 15.84 7.04 6.83
N SER A 189 14.83 6.52 6.15
CA SER A 189 14.16 7.22 5.05
C SER A 189 13.54 8.55 5.49
N LYS A 190 13.24 9.42 4.52
CA LYS A 190 12.56 10.70 4.80
C LYS A 190 11.21 10.47 5.50
N SER A 191 10.44 9.46 5.06
CA SER A 191 9.15 9.09 5.67
C SER A 191 9.33 8.52 7.07
N GLY A 192 10.23 7.55 7.25
CA GLY A 192 10.48 6.92 8.55
C GLY A 192 10.93 7.90 9.63
N LYS A 193 11.90 8.79 9.30
CA LYS A 193 12.34 9.86 10.20
C LYS A 193 11.20 10.82 10.54
N ARG A 194 10.40 11.23 9.55
CA ARG A 194 9.23 12.09 9.77
C ARG A 194 8.21 11.45 10.69
N LEU A 195 7.83 10.20 10.43
CA LEU A 195 6.86 9.46 11.22
C LEU A 195 7.36 9.28 12.67
N THR A 196 8.63 8.93 12.84
CA THR A 196 9.24 8.81 14.17
C THR A 196 9.18 10.14 14.93
N LYS A 197 9.51 11.27 14.28
CA LYS A 197 9.42 12.61 14.88
C LYS A 197 7.99 13.00 15.27
N LEU A 198 6.99 12.53 14.54
CA LEU A 198 5.57 12.75 14.80
C LEU A 198 4.98 11.77 15.84
N GLY A 199 5.78 10.86 16.41
CA GLY A 199 5.33 9.88 17.41
C GLY A 199 4.78 8.57 16.82
N TYR A 200 4.89 8.33 15.49
CA TYR A 200 4.38 7.15 14.79
C TYR A 200 5.42 6.04 14.60
N LEU A 201 6.38 5.91 15.51
CA LEU A 201 7.41 4.84 15.43
C LEU A 201 6.78 3.44 15.38
N ASN A 202 5.65 3.23 16.05
CA ASN A 202 4.95 1.94 16.03
C ASN A 202 4.36 1.62 14.66
N ASP A 203 3.95 2.62 13.87
CA ASP A 203 3.53 2.42 12.47
C ASP A 203 4.69 1.90 11.62
N VAL A 204 5.89 2.50 11.77
CA VAL A 204 7.10 2.05 11.07
C VAL A 204 7.43 0.59 11.43
N LYS A 205 7.39 0.25 12.71
CA LYS A 205 7.62 -1.13 13.21
C LYS A 205 6.58 -2.12 12.70
N LEU A 206 5.31 -1.71 12.61
CA LEU A 206 4.24 -2.56 12.07
C LEU A 206 4.43 -2.78 10.57
N SER A 207 4.76 -1.73 9.81
CA SER A 207 5.00 -1.81 8.36
C SER A 207 6.19 -2.71 7.98
N LEU A 208 7.13 -2.94 8.90
CA LEU A 208 8.29 -3.84 8.70
C LEU A 208 7.96 -5.34 8.86
N LYS A 209 6.78 -5.69 9.37
CA LYS A 209 6.43 -7.11 9.59
C LYS A 209 6.13 -7.81 8.26
N LYS A 210 7.04 -8.67 7.80
CA LYS A 210 6.85 -9.45 6.58
C LYS A 210 5.75 -10.51 6.75
N ASN A 211 4.85 -10.60 5.76
CA ASN A 211 3.84 -11.66 5.62
C ASN A 211 2.97 -11.88 6.87
N SER A 212 2.68 -10.81 7.61
CA SER A 212 1.88 -10.85 8.84
C SER A 212 0.37 -10.72 8.58
N SER A 213 -0.04 -10.44 7.35
CA SER A 213 -1.44 -10.34 6.91
C SER A 213 -1.67 -11.19 5.65
N LYS A 214 -2.86 -11.77 5.56
CA LYS A 214 -3.36 -12.46 4.35
C LYS A 214 -4.31 -11.59 3.54
N ASN A 215 -4.60 -10.37 4.00
CA ASN A 215 -5.48 -9.45 3.29
C ASN A 215 -4.81 -8.96 2.01
N VAL A 216 -5.53 -9.09 0.91
CA VAL A 216 -5.19 -8.46 -0.36
C VAL A 216 -6.31 -7.54 -0.75
N ALA A 217 -6.01 -6.26 -0.85
CA ALA A 217 -6.93 -5.21 -1.23
C ALA A 217 -6.94 -5.06 -2.75
N LEU A 218 -8.12 -5.03 -3.34
CA LEU A 218 -8.38 -4.72 -4.75
C LEU A 218 -9.08 -3.37 -4.84
N TYR A 219 -8.52 -2.45 -5.61
CA TYR A 219 -9.16 -1.20 -5.99
C TYR A 219 -9.90 -1.36 -7.31
N GLU A 220 -11.19 -1.15 -7.29
CA GLU A 220 -12.07 -1.20 -8.44
C GLU A 220 -13.27 -0.27 -8.22
N ASN A 221 -13.70 0.47 -9.26
CA ASN A 221 -14.86 1.38 -9.19
C ASN A 221 -14.81 2.37 -8.01
N ASN A 222 -13.63 2.95 -7.76
CA ASN A 222 -13.37 3.91 -6.68
C ASN A 222 -13.60 3.35 -5.26
N VAL A 223 -13.54 2.04 -5.10
CA VAL A 223 -13.64 1.37 -3.80
C VAL A 223 -12.55 0.32 -3.68
N ILE A 224 -12.01 0.18 -2.48
CA ILE A 224 -11.06 -0.87 -2.13
C ILE A 224 -11.80 -1.90 -1.28
N THR A 225 -11.73 -3.16 -1.70
CA THR A 225 -12.31 -4.31 -0.98
C THR A 225 -11.31 -5.44 -0.86
N ARG A 226 -11.56 -6.38 0.05
CA ARG A 226 -10.74 -7.59 0.13
C ARG A 226 -11.02 -8.50 -1.06
N VAL A 227 -9.98 -8.98 -1.72
CA VAL A 227 -10.11 -10.05 -2.73
C VAL A 227 -10.65 -11.30 -2.06
N LYS A 228 -11.74 -11.83 -2.59
CA LYS A 228 -12.27 -13.15 -2.22
C LYS A 228 -11.59 -14.18 -3.13
N ILE A 229 -10.76 -15.03 -2.59
CA ILE A 229 -10.06 -16.13 -3.30
C ILE A 229 -10.83 -17.42 -3.08
#